data_7b5e44fc242fa3dc2b3be336efe4496a
#
_entry.id   7b5e44fc242fa3dc2b3be336efe4496a
#
_cell.length_a   1.000
_cell.length_b   1.000
_cell.length_c   1.000
_cell.angle_alpha   90.00
_cell.angle_beta   90.00
_cell.angle_gamma   90.00
#
_symmetry.space_group_name_H-M   'P 1'
#
loop_
_entity.id
_entity.type
_entity.pdbx_description
1 polymer ?
#
loop_
_entity_poly.entity_id
_entity_poly.type
_entity_poly.pdbx_seq_one_letter_code
_entity_poly.pdbx_strand_id
1 'polypeptide(L)'
;YMDDFFLIHEDKAYLQYCRAEIEKHVAAIGLSLNSKTNIYPLRNGVDFLGFHTYLTETGAVIRKVRRRSKNNMKRKLKKMRGLVERGKITTATVEQSYKSWRGHAAKGNCYHLIRRTDHYYNRLFNSKEAEKCQKH
;
A
#
# COMPACT_ATOMS: atom_id res chain seq x y z
N TYR A 1 -9.51 9.71 -7.70
CA TYR A 1 -10.72 9.09 -8.24
C TYR A 1 -10.97 7.83 -7.43
N MET A 2 -12.17 7.67 -6.91
CA MET A 2 -12.57 6.49 -6.14
C MET A 2 -13.54 5.68 -7.00
N ASP A 3 -12.97 4.96 -7.92
CA ASP A 3 -13.63 4.05 -8.84
C ASP A 3 -13.53 2.57 -8.38
N ASP A 4 -12.69 2.31 -7.37
CA ASP A 4 -12.61 1.00 -6.74
C ASP A 4 -13.67 0.84 -5.64
N PHE A 5 -14.43 -0.26 -5.68
CA PHE A 5 -15.38 -0.64 -4.63
C PHE A 5 -15.37 -2.16 -4.40
N PHE A 6 -15.93 -2.60 -3.29
CA PHE A 6 -16.17 -4.01 -3.02
C PHE A 6 -17.50 -4.23 -2.29
N LEU A 7 -18.09 -5.39 -2.49
CA LEU A 7 -19.29 -5.88 -1.81
C LEU A 7 -18.95 -7.13 -1.02
N ILE A 8 -19.54 -7.29 0.15
CA ILE A 8 -19.39 -8.48 0.98
C ILE A 8 -20.80 -9.05 1.22
N HIS A 9 -20.97 -10.32 0.91
CA HIS A 9 -22.18 -11.05 1.19
C HIS A 9 -21.87 -12.55 1.35
N GLU A 10 -22.65 -13.27 2.13
CA GLU A 10 -22.49 -14.71 2.35
C GLU A 10 -22.95 -15.54 1.14
N ASP A 11 -23.99 -15.08 0.45
CA ASP A 11 -24.52 -15.74 -0.74
C ASP A 11 -23.78 -15.31 -2.01
N LYS A 12 -23.09 -16.26 -2.62
CA LYS A 12 -22.37 -16.07 -3.87
C LYS A 12 -23.30 -15.78 -5.07
N ALA A 13 -24.50 -16.40 -5.10
CA ALA A 13 -25.44 -16.17 -6.18
C ALA A 13 -25.97 -14.74 -6.16
N TYR A 14 -26.21 -14.20 -4.96
CA TYR A 14 -26.58 -12.81 -4.78
C TYR A 14 -25.46 -11.86 -5.26
N LEU A 15 -24.19 -12.15 -4.95
CA LEU A 15 -23.06 -11.34 -5.45
C LEU A 15 -22.95 -11.42 -6.98
N GLN A 16 -23.25 -12.56 -7.61
CA GLN A 16 -23.29 -12.68 -9.06
C GLN A 16 -24.39 -11.81 -9.68
N TYR A 17 -25.58 -11.82 -9.06
CA TYR A 17 -26.67 -10.93 -9.44
C TYR A 17 -26.28 -9.45 -9.33
N CYS A 18 -25.73 -9.03 -8.17
CA CYS A 18 -25.27 -7.66 -7.97
C CYS A 18 -24.24 -7.25 -9.04
N ARG A 19 -23.29 -8.13 -9.36
CA ARG A 19 -22.29 -7.86 -10.40
C ARG A 19 -22.95 -7.62 -11.76
N ALA A 20 -23.90 -8.44 -12.16
CA ALA A 20 -24.61 -8.30 -13.43
C ALA A 20 -25.41 -6.99 -13.50
N GLU A 21 -26.08 -6.61 -12.42
CA GLU A 21 -26.82 -5.36 -12.33
C GLU A 21 -25.88 -4.13 -12.38
N ILE A 22 -24.76 -4.17 -11.66
CA ILE A 22 -23.75 -3.09 -11.72
C ILE A 22 -23.21 -2.96 -13.15
N GLU A 23 -22.90 -4.09 -13.82
CA GLU A 23 -22.39 -4.08 -15.19
C GLU A 23 -23.35 -3.40 -16.17
N LYS A 24 -24.66 -3.68 -16.05
CA LYS A 24 -25.71 -3.01 -16.83
C LYS A 24 -25.74 -1.49 -16.57
N HIS A 25 -25.69 -1.09 -15.29
CA HIS A 25 -25.78 0.32 -14.92
C HIS A 25 -24.55 1.12 -15.37
N VAL A 26 -23.33 0.59 -15.21
CA VAL A 26 -22.12 1.27 -15.66
C VAL A 26 -22.03 1.32 -17.19
N ALA A 27 -22.53 0.28 -17.90
CA ALA A 27 -22.61 0.27 -19.35
C ALA A 27 -23.57 1.34 -19.88
N ALA A 28 -24.68 1.62 -19.19
CA ALA A 28 -25.62 2.67 -19.57
C ALA A 28 -25.02 4.08 -19.57
N ILE A 29 -23.92 4.31 -18.81
CA ILE A 29 -23.18 5.56 -18.78
C ILE A 29 -21.85 5.48 -19.54
N GLY A 30 -21.68 4.47 -20.40
CA GLY A 30 -20.50 4.31 -21.26
C GLY A 30 -19.26 3.79 -20.54
N LEU A 31 -19.39 3.20 -19.34
CA LEU A 31 -18.30 2.61 -18.58
C LEU A 31 -18.35 1.08 -18.63
N SER A 32 -17.27 0.43 -18.25
CA SER A 32 -17.19 -1.02 -18.13
C SER A 32 -16.46 -1.43 -16.86
N LEU A 33 -16.82 -2.58 -16.29
CA LEU A 33 -16.08 -3.16 -15.18
C LEU A 33 -14.69 -3.59 -15.63
N ASN A 34 -13.71 -3.42 -14.75
CA ASN A 34 -12.34 -3.86 -14.99
C ASN A 34 -12.31 -5.40 -15.14
N SER A 35 -11.46 -5.92 -16.04
CA SER A 35 -11.27 -7.37 -16.25
C SER A 35 -10.81 -8.12 -14.99
N LYS A 36 -10.31 -7.41 -13.96
CA LYS A 36 -9.93 -7.96 -12.65
C LYS A 36 -11.08 -8.03 -11.65
N THR A 37 -12.28 -7.52 -12.01
CA THR A 37 -13.47 -7.64 -11.16
C THR A 37 -13.81 -9.11 -10.96
N ASN A 38 -13.77 -9.56 -9.71
CA ASN A 38 -13.94 -10.99 -9.40
C ASN A 38 -14.65 -11.19 -8.05
N ILE A 39 -15.26 -12.37 -7.89
CA ILE A 39 -15.86 -12.82 -6.64
C ILE A 39 -14.95 -13.89 -6.04
N TYR A 40 -14.51 -13.70 -4.81
CA TYR A 40 -13.61 -14.63 -4.13
C TYR A 40 -13.91 -14.71 -2.63
N PRO A 41 -13.50 -15.79 -1.94
CA PRO A 41 -13.74 -15.95 -0.51
C PRO A 41 -13.05 -14.88 0.31
N LEU A 42 -13.75 -14.30 1.30
CA LEU A 42 -13.23 -13.25 2.20
C LEU A 42 -11.99 -13.69 2.98
N ARG A 43 -11.82 -15.00 3.23
CA ARG A 43 -10.60 -15.55 3.86
C ARG A 43 -9.30 -15.23 3.09
N ASN A 44 -9.39 -14.94 1.80
CA ASN A 44 -8.22 -14.53 1.00
C ASN A 44 -7.76 -13.10 1.29
N GLY A 45 -8.55 -12.34 2.08
CA GLY A 45 -8.36 -10.93 2.31
C GLY A 45 -8.76 -10.06 1.11
N VAL A 46 -8.78 -8.76 1.32
CA VAL A 46 -9.17 -7.76 0.31
C VAL A 46 -8.04 -6.75 0.11
N ASP A 47 -7.65 -6.55 -1.13
CA ASP A 47 -6.71 -5.50 -1.52
C ASP A 47 -7.49 -4.22 -1.82
N PHE A 48 -7.42 -3.22 -0.92
CA PHE A 48 -8.15 -1.98 -1.07
C PHE A 48 -7.36 -0.78 -0.54
N LEU A 49 -7.40 0.34 -1.25
CA LEU A 49 -6.72 1.60 -0.89
C LEU A 49 -5.24 1.43 -0.48
N GLY A 50 -4.52 0.55 -1.15
CA GLY A 50 -3.09 0.31 -0.91
C GLY A 50 -2.78 -0.66 0.23
N PHE A 51 -3.80 -1.21 0.89
CA PHE A 51 -3.67 -2.22 1.93
C PHE A 51 -4.18 -3.57 1.48
N HIS A 52 -3.61 -4.61 2.07
CA HIS A 52 -4.18 -5.94 2.15
C HIS A 52 -4.83 -6.09 3.52
N THR A 53 -6.15 -6.27 3.55
CA THR A 53 -6.95 -6.39 4.77
C THR A 53 -7.50 -7.80 4.87
N TYR A 54 -7.31 -8.45 6.01
CA TYR A 54 -7.80 -9.81 6.25
C TYR A 54 -8.21 -9.99 7.72
N LEU A 55 -9.01 -11.05 7.97
CA LEU A 55 -9.40 -11.47 9.30
C LEU A 55 -8.43 -12.54 9.82
N THR A 56 -8.09 -12.46 11.10
CA THR A 56 -7.43 -13.55 11.82
C THR A 56 -8.43 -14.63 12.19
N GLU A 57 -7.97 -15.79 12.65
CA GLU A 57 -8.81 -16.86 13.18
C GLU A 57 -9.66 -16.39 14.39
N THR A 58 -9.17 -15.40 15.13
CA THR A 58 -9.90 -14.79 16.26
C THR A 58 -10.88 -13.69 15.83
N GLY A 59 -11.05 -13.42 14.53
CA GLY A 59 -11.92 -12.38 14.00
C GLY A 59 -11.34 -10.97 14.02
N ALA A 60 -10.09 -10.79 14.45
CA ALA A 60 -9.47 -9.48 14.43
C ALA A 60 -9.14 -9.04 13.00
N VAL A 61 -9.40 -7.76 12.69
CA VAL A 61 -9.10 -7.17 11.38
C VAL A 61 -7.65 -6.72 11.34
N ILE A 62 -6.89 -7.22 10.39
CA ILE A 62 -5.49 -6.84 10.13
C ILE A 62 -5.38 -6.13 8.79
N ARG A 63 -4.75 -4.95 8.78
CA ARG A 63 -4.47 -4.15 7.58
C ARG A 63 -2.97 -3.99 7.41
N LYS A 64 -2.41 -4.49 6.33
CA LYS A 64 -0.98 -4.36 6.02
C LYS A 64 -0.77 -3.68 4.68
N VAL A 65 0.21 -2.78 4.61
CA VAL A 65 0.64 -2.18 3.33
C VAL A 65 1.04 -3.29 2.36
N ARG A 66 0.55 -3.21 1.14
CA ARG A 66 0.82 -4.18 0.07
C ARG A 66 2.33 -4.30 -0.20
N ARG A 67 2.79 -5.52 -0.47
CA ARG A 67 4.21 -5.83 -0.76
C ARG A 67 4.79 -4.93 -1.86
N ARG A 68 4.00 -4.64 -2.90
CA ARG A 68 4.40 -3.76 -4.00
C ARG A 68 4.71 -2.34 -3.50
N SER A 69 3.86 -1.75 -2.66
CA SER A 69 4.08 -0.40 -2.10
C SER A 69 5.36 -0.34 -1.27
N LYS A 70 5.60 -1.33 -0.40
CA LYS A 70 6.82 -1.45 0.37
C LYS A 70 8.07 -1.50 -0.51
N ASN A 71 8.06 -2.34 -1.54
CA ASN A 71 9.20 -2.51 -2.45
C ASN A 71 9.43 -1.26 -3.31
N ASN A 72 8.35 -0.61 -3.75
CA ASN A 72 8.44 0.64 -4.52
C ASN A 72 9.04 1.76 -3.67
N MET A 73 8.66 1.88 -2.37
CA MET A 73 9.24 2.89 -1.49
C MET A 73 10.75 2.68 -1.31
N LYS A 74 11.21 1.44 -1.07
CA LYS A 74 12.65 1.16 -0.96
C LYS A 74 13.43 1.53 -2.23
N ARG A 75 12.89 1.16 -3.42
CA ARG A 75 13.51 1.53 -4.70
C ARG A 75 13.51 3.04 -4.91
N LYS A 76 12.40 3.72 -4.56
CA LYS A 76 12.28 5.17 -4.66
C LYS A 76 13.32 5.88 -3.79
N LEU A 77 13.49 5.48 -2.53
CA LEU A 77 14.49 6.07 -1.63
C LEU A 77 15.91 5.89 -2.19
N LYS A 78 16.26 4.69 -2.70
CA LYS A 78 17.57 4.45 -3.33
C LYS A 78 17.80 5.36 -4.55
N LYS A 79 16.79 5.52 -5.42
CA LYS A 79 16.85 6.42 -6.58
C LYS A 79 17.00 7.87 -6.15
N MET A 80 16.24 8.30 -5.14
CA MET A 80 16.26 9.67 -4.64
C MET A 80 17.62 10.00 -4.00
N ARG A 81 18.29 9.06 -3.33
CA ARG A 81 19.65 9.25 -2.84
C ARG A 81 20.59 9.65 -3.97
N GLY A 82 20.62 8.92 -5.08
CA GLY A 82 21.46 9.28 -6.22
C GLY A 82 21.07 10.60 -6.89
N LEU A 83 19.81 11.05 -6.76
CA LEU A 83 19.40 12.38 -7.24
C LEU A 83 19.88 13.49 -6.31
N VAL A 84 19.89 13.27 -4.98
CA VAL A 84 20.45 14.21 -4.00
C VAL A 84 21.97 14.36 -4.20
N GLU A 85 22.70 13.24 -4.35
CA GLU A 85 24.14 13.23 -4.61
C GLU A 85 24.53 14.03 -5.87
N ARG A 86 23.64 14.04 -6.87
CA ARG A 86 23.82 14.84 -8.11
C ARG A 86 23.22 16.24 -8.04
N GLY A 87 22.76 16.70 -6.87
CA GLY A 87 22.16 18.03 -6.69
C GLY A 87 20.82 18.26 -7.42
N LYS A 88 20.17 17.19 -7.93
CA LYS A 88 18.91 17.30 -8.70
C LYS A 88 17.67 17.48 -7.82
N ILE A 89 17.71 17.05 -6.58
CA ILE A 89 16.65 17.22 -5.57
C ILE A 89 17.26 17.48 -4.20
N THR A 90 16.50 18.09 -3.30
CA THR A 90 16.95 18.35 -1.93
C THR A 90 16.59 17.20 -0.99
N THR A 91 17.27 17.10 0.15
CA THR A 91 16.91 16.16 1.22
C THR A 91 15.50 16.42 1.77
N ALA A 92 15.05 17.69 1.80
CA ALA A 92 13.69 18.05 2.18
C ALA A 92 12.63 17.41 1.28
N THR A 93 12.88 17.36 -0.04
CA THR A 93 11.98 16.67 -1.00
C THR A 93 11.89 15.17 -0.71
N VAL A 94 13.00 14.55 -0.35
CA VAL A 94 13.03 13.12 0.03
C VAL A 94 12.24 12.89 1.30
N GLU A 95 12.47 13.72 2.32
CA GLU A 95 11.80 13.66 3.62
C GLU A 95 10.29 13.80 3.47
N GLN A 96 9.80 14.77 2.71
CA GLN A 96 8.38 14.96 2.41
C GLN A 96 7.77 13.72 1.76
N SER A 97 8.44 13.16 0.74
CA SER A 97 7.99 11.95 0.07
C SER A 97 7.93 10.74 1.01
N TYR A 98 8.93 10.61 1.90
CA TYR A 98 8.97 9.52 2.87
C TYR A 98 7.92 9.68 3.97
N LYS A 99 7.75 10.89 4.53
CA LYS A 99 6.72 11.22 5.53
C LYS A 99 5.31 10.90 5.01
N SER A 100 5.01 11.23 3.75
CA SER A 100 3.74 10.91 3.11
C SER A 100 3.47 9.41 3.08
N TRP A 101 4.43 8.60 2.63
CA TRP A 101 4.31 7.14 2.62
C TRP A 101 4.20 6.55 4.03
N ARG A 102 5.01 7.06 4.97
CA ARG A 102 5.01 6.64 6.38
C ARG A 102 3.66 6.93 7.04
N GLY A 103 3.09 8.11 6.79
CA GLY A 103 1.76 8.49 7.27
C GLY A 103 0.66 7.59 6.70
N HIS A 104 0.74 7.21 5.42
CA HIS A 104 -0.15 6.20 4.86
C HIS A 104 0.03 4.84 5.55
N ALA A 105 1.25 4.34 5.69
CA ALA A 105 1.52 3.05 6.33
C ALA A 105 1.06 3.00 7.79
N ALA A 106 1.12 4.12 8.52
CA ALA A 106 0.68 4.23 9.91
C ALA A 106 -0.83 4.03 10.11
N LYS A 107 -1.63 4.13 9.04
CA LYS A 107 -3.07 3.81 9.06
C LYS A 107 -3.38 2.31 9.13
N GLY A 108 -2.37 1.46 9.08
CA GLY A 108 -2.50 0.00 9.17
C GLY A 108 -1.63 -0.61 10.28
N ASN A 109 -1.72 -1.93 10.44
CA ASN A 109 -0.93 -2.71 11.40
C ASN A 109 0.52 -2.87 10.91
N CYS A 110 1.24 -1.76 10.69
CA CYS A 110 2.52 -1.71 10.00
C CYS A 110 3.70 -1.24 10.87
N TYR A 111 3.58 -1.29 12.19
CA TYR A 111 4.60 -0.80 13.13
C TYR A 111 6.01 -1.33 12.82
N HIS A 112 6.19 -2.64 12.75
CA HIS A 112 7.50 -3.24 12.44
C HIS A 112 8.03 -2.92 11.04
N LEU A 113 7.10 -2.75 10.06
CA LEU A 113 7.48 -2.31 8.72
C LEU A 113 8.01 -0.88 8.75
N ILE A 114 7.31 0.00 9.44
CA ILE A 114 7.70 1.42 9.59
C ILE A 114 9.06 1.50 10.25
N ARG A 115 9.29 0.86 11.40
CA ARG A 115 10.59 0.85 12.08
C ARG A 115 11.74 0.39 11.17
N ARG A 116 11.55 -0.70 10.42
CA ARG A 116 12.57 -1.20 9.48
C ARG A 116 12.82 -0.24 8.32
N THR A 117 11.79 0.47 7.89
CA THR A 117 11.94 1.45 6.79
C THR A 117 12.52 2.76 7.29
N ASP A 118 12.20 3.21 8.51
CA ASP A 118 12.84 4.34 9.19
C ASP A 118 14.36 4.09 9.33
N HIS A 119 14.75 2.90 9.79
CA HIS A 119 16.18 2.53 9.86
C HIS A 119 16.85 2.56 8.47
N TYR A 120 16.19 2.01 7.44
CA TYR A 120 16.70 2.04 6.07
C TYR A 120 16.84 3.48 5.54
N TYR A 121 15.86 4.36 5.80
CA TYR A 121 15.89 5.77 5.45
C TYR A 121 17.08 6.49 6.11
N ASN A 122 17.24 6.33 7.43
CA ASN A 122 18.31 6.93 8.20
C ASN A 122 19.70 6.49 7.69
N ARG A 123 19.86 5.21 7.40
CA ARG A 123 21.12 4.71 6.80
C ARG A 123 21.44 5.32 5.44
N LEU A 124 20.42 5.70 4.66
CA LEU A 124 20.63 6.30 3.35
C LEU A 124 20.94 7.81 3.41
N PHE A 125 20.33 8.53 4.35
CA PHE A 125 20.34 10.00 4.33
C PHE A 125 20.96 10.65 5.57
N ASN A 126 21.10 9.92 6.69
CA ASN A 126 21.69 10.42 7.94
C ASN A 126 23.00 9.68 8.24
N SER A 127 24.04 9.93 7.45
CA SER A 127 25.34 9.24 7.50
C SER A 127 26.09 9.34 8.84
N LYS A 128 25.69 10.23 9.75
CA LYS A 128 26.30 10.36 11.09
C LYS A 128 26.02 9.17 12.02
N GLU A 129 25.01 8.33 11.75
CA GLU A 129 24.72 7.12 12.54
C GLU A 129 25.32 5.84 11.94
N ALA A 130 25.70 5.84 10.66
CA ALA A 130 26.31 4.68 10.01
C ALA A 130 27.72 4.38 10.53
N GLU A 131 28.46 5.37 11.01
CA GLU A 131 29.81 5.20 11.59
C GLU A 131 29.80 4.63 13.02
N LYS A 132 28.69 4.78 13.77
CA LYS A 132 28.57 4.22 15.13
C LYS A 132 28.29 2.72 15.18
N CYS A 133 27.70 2.13 14.13
CA CYS A 133 27.40 0.70 14.08
C CYS A 133 28.54 -0.19 13.56
N GLN A 134 29.64 0.40 13.03
CA GLN A 134 30.80 -0.38 12.58
C GLN A 134 31.92 -0.50 13.65
N LYS A 135 31.71 0.04 14.83
CA LYS A 135 32.70 -0.01 15.94
C LYS A 135 32.27 -0.82 17.15
N HIS A 136 31.41 -1.84 16.94
CA HIS A 136 31.15 -2.84 18.01
C HIS A 136 31.09 -4.21 17.39
#